data_885d0fe7fadbcf6d64a49c5a207e8ed7
#
_entry.id   885d0fe7fadbcf6d64a49c5a207e8ed7
#
_cell.length_a   1.000
_cell.length_b   1.000
_cell.length_c   1.000
_cell.angle_alpha   90.00
_cell.angle_beta   90.00
_cell.angle_gamma   90.00
#
_symmetry.space_group_name_H-M   'P 1'
#
loop_
_entity.id
_entity.type
_entity.pdbx_description
1 polymer ?
#
loop_
_entity_poly.entity_id
_entity_poly.type
_entity_poly.pdbx_seq_one_letter_code
_entity_poly.pdbx_strand_id
1 'polypeptide(L)'
;YIPNSIRMNPETDILLITGPNMSGKSTYMRQLALTVVMAQIGCFVPAESAEMPIFDQIFTRIGASDDLIAGQSTFMVEMMEANQALRHATPNSLILFDELGRGTATYDGMALAQAIIEYIHREVQAKTLFSTHYHELTVLDETLKGLKNIHVGAVEKDGEVVFLHKMMEGPADKSYGIHVAKIAGLPSPLLERAATILSALEAEETTIPSSVHHEEVSEVHEETEQLSLFKEVSTEELSVIDTLKKMNLLEMTPLDALNMLHQLQKRI
;
A
#
# COMPACT_ATOMS: atom_id res chain seq x y z
N TYR A 1 -3.91 -11.06 26.58
CA TYR A 1 -4.45 -9.87 25.88
C TYR A 1 -3.65 -8.62 26.27
N ILE A 2 -3.21 -7.84 25.31
CA ILE A 2 -2.46 -6.61 25.52
C ILE A 2 -3.39 -5.43 25.20
N PRO A 3 -3.73 -4.58 26.18
CA PRO A 3 -4.63 -3.45 25.96
C PRO A 3 -3.95 -2.38 25.12
N ASN A 4 -4.69 -1.82 24.16
CA ASN A 4 -4.28 -0.72 23.31
C ASN A 4 -5.29 0.42 23.36
N SER A 5 -4.81 1.64 23.46
CA SER A 5 -5.63 2.84 23.32
C SER A 5 -5.73 3.26 21.85
N ILE A 6 -6.87 3.82 21.46
CA ILE A 6 -7.11 4.40 20.15
C ILE A 6 -7.38 5.88 20.36
N ARG A 7 -6.63 6.73 19.66
CA ARG A 7 -6.80 8.19 19.73
C ARG A 7 -6.90 8.77 18.34
N MET A 8 -8.06 9.32 18.05
CA MET A 8 -8.32 10.09 16.83
C MET A 8 -8.97 11.41 17.27
N ASN A 9 -8.13 12.42 17.52
CA ASN A 9 -8.61 13.76 17.86
C ASN A 9 -9.34 14.38 16.65
N PRO A 10 -10.01 15.54 16.81
CA PRO A 10 -10.73 16.19 15.70
C PRO A 10 -9.89 16.45 14.46
N GLU A 11 -8.57 16.62 14.62
CA GLU A 11 -7.64 16.89 13.53
C GLU A 11 -7.07 15.60 12.89
N THR A 12 -7.41 14.41 13.42
CA THR A 12 -6.93 13.12 12.90
C THR A 12 -8.08 12.35 12.31
N ASP A 13 -8.10 12.22 11.00
CA ASP A 13 -9.16 11.50 10.26
C ASP A 13 -8.73 10.10 9.85
N ILE A 14 -7.44 9.91 9.57
CA ILE A 14 -6.91 8.62 9.11
C ILE A 14 -5.75 8.17 9.99
N LEU A 15 -5.81 6.93 10.47
CA LEU A 15 -4.69 6.21 11.06
C LEU A 15 -4.16 5.20 10.04
N LEU A 16 -2.96 5.43 9.53
CA LEU A 16 -2.26 4.48 8.66
C LEU A 16 -1.44 3.52 9.54
N ILE A 17 -1.78 2.22 9.48
CA ILE A 17 -1.25 1.22 10.39
C ILE A 17 -0.25 0.34 9.64
N THR A 18 1.01 0.40 10.03
CA THR A 18 2.07 -0.46 9.49
C THR A 18 2.53 -1.52 10.49
N GLY A 19 3.24 -2.50 10.00
CA GLY A 19 3.81 -3.58 10.81
C GLY A 19 3.62 -4.95 10.19
N PRO A 20 4.35 -5.96 10.69
CA PRO A 20 4.35 -7.30 10.13
C PRO A 20 3.02 -8.03 10.31
N ASN A 21 2.86 -9.13 9.57
CA ASN A 21 1.77 -10.06 9.80
C ASN A 21 1.86 -10.66 11.21
N MET A 22 0.75 -11.11 11.77
CA MET A 22 0.62 -11.67 13.12
C MET A 22 0.93 -10.68 14.25
N SER A 23 1.27 -9.43 13.98
CA SER A 23 1.56 -8.42 15.00
C SER A 23 0.32 -7.91 15.76
N GLY A 24 -0.88 -8.10 15.20
CA GLY A 24 -2.15 -7.73 15.83
C GLY A 24 -2.88 -6.55 15.21
N LYS A 25 -2.48 -6.05 14.03
CA LYS A 25 -3.14 -4.93 13.30
C LYS A 25 -4.65 -5.17 13.15
N SER A 26 -5.03 -6.27 12.54
CA SER A 26 -6.44 -6.64 12.32
C SER A 26 -7.22 -6.78 13.63
N THR A 27 -6.59 -7.30 14.68
CA THR A 27 -7.20 -7.42 16.03
C THR A 27 -7.48 -6.05 16.63
N TYR A 28 -6.54 -5.11 16.47
CA TYR A 28 -6.70 -3.72 16.92
C TYR A 28 -7.88 -3.04 16.21
N MET A 29 -8.00 -3.20 14.89
CA MET A 29 -9.10 -2.64 14.11
C MET A 29 -10.45 -3.25 14.52
N ARG A 30 -10.52 -4.57 14.69
CA ARG A 30 -11.75 -5.26 15.16
C ARG A 30 -12.14 -4.83 16.57
N GLN A 31 -11.17 -4.60 17.45
CA GLN A 31 -11.40 -4.06 18.80
C GLN A 31 -12.16 -2.72 18.72
N LEU A 32 -11.72 -1.79 17.85
CA LEU A 32 -12.41 -0.52 17.67
C LEU A 32 -13.84 -0.71 17.17
N ALA A 33 -14.03 -1.49 16.10
CA ALA A 33 -15.36 -1.73 15.54
C ALA A 33 -16.35 -2.28 16.58
N LEU A 34 -15.92 -3.30 17.32
CA LEU A 34 -16.75 -3.90 18.37
C LEU A 34 -17.03 -2.93 19.51
N THR A 35 -16.03 -2.13 19.92
CA THR A 35 -16.21 -1.12 20.98
C THR A 35 -17.23 -0.07 20.55
N VAL A 36 -17.18 0.41 19.30
CA VAL A 36 -18.16 1.37 18.77
C VAL A 36 -19.57 0.77 18.77
N VAL A 37 -19.72 -0.45 18.25
CA VAL A 37 -21.04 -1.13 18.23
C VAL A 37 -21.58 -1.29 19.67
N MET A 38 -20.76 -1.78 20.61
CA MET A 38 -21.16 -1.96 22.02
C MET A 38 -21.61 -0.62 22.64
N ALA A 39 -20.83 0.44 22.44
CA ALA A 39 -21.17 1.75 22.98
C ALA A 39 -22.48 2.27 22.40
N GLN A 40 -22.71 2.16 21.10
CA GLN A 40 -23.90 2.70 20.43
C GLN A 40 -25.20 1.93 20.74
N ILE A 41 -25.09 0.66 21.12
CA ILE A 41 -26.25 -0.09 21.64
C ILE A 41 -26.47 0.06 23.15
N GLY A 42 -25.63 0.90 23.82
CA GLY A 42 -25.76 1.19 25.25
C GLY A 42 -25.10 0.16 26.19
N CYS A 43 -24.20 -0.68 25.69
CA CYS A 43 -23.40 -1.60 26.49
C CYS A 43 -22.19 -0.92 27.12
N PHE A 44 -21.73 -1.46 28.25
CA PHE A 44 -20.39 -1.15 28.74
C PHE A 44 -19.33 -1.63 27.79
N VAL A 45 -18.27 -0.85 27.60
CA VAL A 45 -17.15 -1.16 26.73
C VAL A 45 -15.93 -1.63 27.54
N PRO A 46 -15.07 -2.49 26.98
CA PRO A 46 -13.87 -2.99 27.67
C PRO A 46 -12.74 -1.95 27.65
N ALA A 47 -12.97 -0.79 28.28
CA ALA A 47 -12.03 0.32 28.35
C ALA A 47 -12.16 1.03 29.71
N GLU A 48 -11.08 1.65 30.17
CA GLU A 48 -11.10 2.50 31.38
C GLU A 48 -11.92 3.78 31.14
N SER A 49 -11.83 4.31 29.91
CA SER A 49 -12.63 5.43 29.46
C SER A 49 -12.82 5.34 27.93
N ALA A 50 -13.96 5.81 27.45
CA ALA A 50 -14.26 5.89 26.03
C ALA A 50 -15.07 7.14 25.73
N GLU A 51 -14.55 7.94 24.82
CA GLU A 51 -15.23 9.10 24.25
C GLU A 51 -15.18 8.95 22.73
N MET A 52 -16.33 8.92 22.08
CA MET A 52 -16.43 8.69 20.64
C MET A 52 -17.63 9.40 20.04
N PRO A 53 -17.56 9.82 18.77
CA PRO A 53 -18.73 10.35 18.07
C PRO A 53 -19.76 9.22 17.85
N ILE A 54 -20.97 9.63 17.50
CA ILE A 54 -21.98 8.68 17.02
C ILE A 54 -21.70 8.42 15.54
N PHE A 55 -21.36 7.18 15.20
CA PHE A 55 -21.16 6.76 13.83
C PHE A 55 -22.48 6.32 13.21
N ASP A 56 -22.77 6.78 12.00
CA ASP A 56 -23.97 6.39 11.24
C ASP A 56 -23.79 5.03 10.56
N GLN A 57 -22.58 4.71 10.12
CA GLN A 57 -22.24 3.45 9.48
C GLN A 57 -20.82 3.01 9.84
N ILE A 58 -20.57 1.69 9.81
CA ILE A 58 -19.25 1.10 9.98
C ILE A 58 -18.98 0.22 8.78
N PHE A 59 -17.98 0.56 7.99
CA PHE A 59 -17.52 -0.21 6.84
C PHE A 59 -16.26 -0.98 7.23
N THR A 60 -16.27 -2.29 7.03
CA THR A 60 -15.13 -3.12 7.38
C THR A 60 -14.72 -4.00 6.21
N ARG A 61 -13.43 -4.00 5.92
CA ARG A 61 -12.76 -5.01 5.10
C ARG A 61 -11.58 -5.52 5.92
N ILE A 62 -11.82 -6.52 6.77
CA ILE A 62 -10.84 -7.08 7.71
C ILE A 62 -10.76 -8.59 7.53
N GLY A 63 -9.64 -9.05 6.95
CA GLY A 63 -9.41 -10.45 6.61
C GLY A 63 -9.95 -10.82 5.23
N ALA A 64 -9.32 -11.80 4.58
CA ALA A 64 -9.81 -12.37 3.33
C ALA A 64 -10.91 -13.38 3.65
N SER A 65 -12.13 -13.15 3.20
CA SER A 65 -13.10 -14.23 3.03
C SER A 65 -12.97 -14.72 1.59
N ASP A 66 -12.35 -15.88 1.42
CA ASP A 66 -12.39 -16.61 0.15
C ASP A 66 -13.82 -17.09 -0.06
N ASP A 67 -14.64 -16.30 -0.74
CA ASP A 67 -15.93 -16.78 -1.19
C ASP A 67 -15.75 -17.60 -2.47
N LEU A 68 -15.26 -18.82 -2.27
CA LEU A 68 -15.04 -19.81 -3.34
C LEU A 68 -16.33 -20.19 -4.08
N ILE A 69 -17.50 -19.86 -3.51
CA ILE A 69 -18.81 -20.25 -4.06
C ILE A 69 -19.22 -19.35 -5.22
N ALA A 70 -18.81 -18.06 -5.21
CA ALA A 70 -19.20 -17.08 -6.22
C ALA A 70 -18.27 -17.05 -7.45
N GLY A 71 -17.16 -17.79 -7.46
CA GLY A 71 -16.19 -17.81 -8.58
C GLY A 71 -15.54 -16.46 -8.89
N GLN A 72 -15.66 -15.49 -7.98
CA GLN A 72 -15.05 -14.18 -8.11
C GLN A 72 -13.63 -14.20 -7.53
N SER A 73 -12.74 -13.46 -8.16
CA SER A 73 -11.39 -13.22 -7.61
C SER A 73 -11.52 -12.52 -6.25
N THR A 74 -10.72 -12.94 -5.26
CA THR A 74 -10.61 -12.28 -3.94
C THR A 74 -10.38 -10.78 -4.07
N PHE A 75 -9.59 -10.36 -5.07
CA PHE A 75 -9.35 -8.95 -5.38
C PHE A 75 -10.59 -8.23 -5.89
N MET A 76 -11.45 -8.88 -6.69
CA MET A 76 -12.70 -8.27 -7.15
C MET A 76 -13.65 -8.02 -5.96
N VAL A 77 -13.79 -8.99 -5.06
CA VAL A 77 -14.60 -8.83 -3.84
C VAL A 77 -14.07 -7.67 -2.99
N GLU A 78 -12.76 -7.61 -2.82
CA GLU A 78 -12.08 -6.51 -2.10
C GLU A 78 -12.41 -5.14 -2.70
N MET A 79 -12.34 -5.01 -4.03
CA MET A 79 -12.68 -3.76 -4.72
C MET A 79 -14.17 -3.42 -4.63
N MET A 80 -15.05 -4.40 -4.64
CA MET A 80 -16.49 -4.19 -4.45
C MET A 80 -16.81 -3.68 -3.05
N GLU A 81 -16.21 -4.25 -2.02
CA GLU A 81 -16.39 -3.81 -0.62
C GLU A 81 -15.82 -2.40 -0.41
N ALA A 82 -14.63 -2.12 -0.95
CA ALA A 82 -14.05 -0.78 -0.95
C ALA A 82 -14.98 0.23 -1.67
N ASN A 83 -15.47 -0.10 -2.85
CA ASN A 83 -16.40 0.75 -3.61
C ASN A 83 -17.69 1.02 -2.82
N GLN A 84 -18.23 0.04 -2.11
CA GLN A 84 -19.40 0.22 -1.28
C GLN A 84 -19.14 1.24 -0.16
N ALA A 85 -18.00 1.14 0.52
CA ALA A 85 -17.62 2.10 1.54
C ALA A 85 -17.44 3.51 0.94
N LEU A 86 -16.69 3.65 -0.16
CA LEU A 86 -16.41 4.93 -0.79
C LEU A 86 -17.65 5.66 -1.31
N ARG A 87 -18.70 4.90 -1.71
CA ARG A 87 -19.96 5.47 -2.22
C ARG A 87 -20.95 5.85 -1.13
N HIS A 88 -20.92 5.19 0.01
CA HIS A 88 -21.99 5.31 1.01
C HIS A 88 -21.51 5.90 2.33
N ALA A 89 -20.20 5.93 2.59
CA ALA A 89 -19.66 6.54 3.78
C ALA A 89 -19.90 8.06 3.80
N THR A 90 -20.15 8.59 4.98
CA THR A 90 -20.29 10.00 5.28
C THR A 90 -19.15 10.45 6.21
N PRO A 91 -18.98 11.75 6.48
CA PRO A 91 -18.03 12.21 7.48
C PRO A 91 -18.26 11.66 8.90
N ASN A 92 -19.46 11.12 9.17
CA ASN A 92 -19.81 10.47 10.43
C ASN A 92 -19.67 8.96 10.39
N SER A 93 -19.10 8.39 9.34
CA SER A 93 -18.87 6.94 9.23
C SER A 93 -17.50 6.54 9.78
N LEU A 94 -17.36 5.24 10.10
CA LEU A 94 -16.09 4.61 10.45
C LEU A 94 -15.70 3.62 9.35
N ILE A 95 -14.49 3.76 8.79
CA ILE A 95 -13.95 2.87 7.75
C ILE A 95 -12.75 2.11 8.31
N LEU A 96 -12.74 0.80 8.11
CA LEU A 96 -11.69 -0.11 8.57
C LEU A 96 -11.23 -0.98 7.39
N PHE A 97 -10.11 -0.60 6.76
CA PHE A 97 -9.52 -1.33 5.64
C PHE A 97 -8.22 -2.02 6.05
N ASP A 98 -8.19 -3.33 5.94
CA ASP A 98 -7.05 -4.16 6.32
C ASP A 98 -6.39 -4.75 5.08
N GLU A 99 -5.15 -4.31 4.81
CA GLU A 99 -4.27 -4.78 3.73
C GLU A 99 -4.90 -4.70 2.31
N LEU A 100 -5.63 -3.61 2.05
CA LEU A 100 -6.26 -3.38 0.75
C LEU A 100 -5.21 -3.22 -0.37
N GLY A 101 -5.46 -3.83 -1.53
CA GLY A 101 -4.58 -3.80 -2.69
C GLY A 101 -3.61 -4.99 -2.77
N ARG A 102 -3.66 -5.94 -1.82
CA ARG A 102 -2.74 -7.09 -1.78
C ARG A 102 -3.03 -8.17 -2.83
N GLY A 103 -4.24 -8.20 -3.37
CA GLY A 103 -4.71 -9.24 -4.31
C GLY A 103 -4.29 -9.05 -5.76
N THR A 104 -3.40 -8.08 -6.07
CA THR A 104 -2.93 -7.76 -7.43
C THR A 104 -1.42 -7.54 -7.47
N ALA A 105 -0.88 -7.09 -8.61
CA ALA A 105 0.54 -6.74 -8.72
C ALA A 105 0.90 -5.62 -7.74
N THR A 106 2.12 -5.64 -7.19
CA THR A 106 2.54 -4.78 -6.08
C THR A 106 2.30 -3.30 -6.36
N TYR A 107 2.74 -2.80 -7.51
CA TYR A 107 2.58 -1.38 -7.87
C TYR A 107 1.13 -0.99 -8.12
N ASP A 108 0.32 -1.85 -8.75
CA ASP A 108 -1.11 -1.60 -8.95
C ASP A 108 -1.84 -1.53 -7.61
N GLY A 109 -1.52 -2.47 -6.70
CA GLY A 109 -2.10 -2.50 -5.36
C GLY A 109 -1.73 -1.28 -4.53
N MET A 110 -0.46 -0.85 -4.57
CA MET A 110 0.03 0.33 -3.88
C MET A 110 -0.63 1.61 -4.43
N ALA A 111 -0.69 1.77 -5.76
CA ALA A 111 -1.33 2.92 -6.40
C ALA A 111 -2.82 3.02 -6.05
N LEU A 112 -3.54 1.90 -6.05
CA LEU A 112 -4.94 1.86 -5.63
C LEU A 112 -5.11 2.19 -4.16
N ALA A 113 -4.28 1.64 -3.28
CA ALA A 113 -4.31 1.92 -1.85
C ALA A 113 -4.08 3.41 -1.57
N GLN A 114 -3.08 4.02 -2.20
CA GLN A 114 -2.81 5.45 -2.10
C GLN A 114 -4.00 6.27 -2.58
N ALA A 115 -4.51 6.01 -3.79
CA ALA A 115 -5.63 6.74 -4.35
C ALA A 115 -6.90 6.64 -3.48
N ILE A 116 -7.14 5.49 -2.86
CA ILE A 116 -8.27 5.29 -1.93
C ILE A 116 -8.07 6.12 -0.67
N ILE A 117 -6.87 6.13 -0.08
CA ILE A 117 -6.55 6.96 1.10
C ILE A 117 -6.78 8.44 0.77
N GLU A 118 -6.26 8.92 -0.35
CA GLU A 118 -6.42 10.30 -0.79
C GLU A 118 -7.89 10.66 -1.05
N TYR A 119 -8.66 9.77 -1.66
CA TYR A 119 -10.08 9.95 -1.91
C TYR A 119 -10.87 10.03 -0.59
N ILE A 120 -10.62 9.13 0.36
CA ILE A 120 -11.24 9.18 1.68
C ILE A 120 -10.92 10.50 2.37
N HIS A 121 -9.67 10.94 2.32
CA HIS A 121 -9.22 12.17 2.95
C HIS A 121 -9.90 13.43 2.36
N ARG A 122 -10.03 13.51 1.02
CA ARG A 122 -10.55 14.70 0.34
C ARG A 122 -12.07 14.72 0.27
N GLU A 123 -12.67 13.59 -0.10
CA GLU A 123 -14.09 13.53 -0.49
C GLU A 123 -14.99 12.96 0.61
N VAL A 124 -14.57 11.87 1.26
CA VAL A 124 -15.40 11.17 2.25
C VAL A 124 -15.27 11.79 3.64
N GLN A 125 -14.05 12.11 4.04
CA GLN A 125 -13.69 12.71 5.35
C GLN A 125 -14.13 11.87 6.57
N ALA A 126 -14.31 10.57 6.39
CA ALA A 126 -14.69 9.64 7.45
C ALA A 126 -13.49 9.26 8.33
N LYS A 127 -13.75 8.95 9.60
CA LYS A 127 -12.72 8.38 10.48
C LYS A 127 -12.31 7.01 9.95
N THR A 128 -11.02 6.84 9.66
CA THR A 128 -10.52 5.67 8.95
C THR A 128 -9.30 5.05 9.64
N LEU A 129 -9.31 3.74 9.81
CA LEU A 129 -8.12 2.95 10.09
C LEU A 129 -7.77 2.17 8.82
N PHE A 130 -6.58 2.40 8.30
CA PHE A 130 -6.09 1.75 7.08
C PHE A 130 -4.81 0.97 7.40
N SER A 131 -4.85 -0.34 7.42
CA SER A 131 -3.63 -1.13 7.57
C SER A 131 -3.01 -1.46 6.21
N THR A 132 -1.68 -1.43 6.14
CA THR A 132 -0.96 -1.71 4.90
C THR A 132 0.40 -2.34 5.15
N HIS A 133 0.89 -3.06 4.14
CA HIS A 133 2.28 -3.51 4.03
C HIS A 133 3.14 -2.59 3.16
N TYR A 134 2.51 -1.63 2.48
CA TYR A 134 3.23 -0.67 1.65
C TYR A 134 3.82 0.42 2.54
N HIS A 135 5.11 0.30 2.87
CA HIS A 135 5.82 1.27 3.70
C HIS A 135 5.94 2.62 3.00
N GLU A 136 5.93 2.62 1.67
CA GLU A 136 5.99 3.81 0.82
C GLU A 136 4.81 4.77 1.08
N LEU A 137 3.67 4.24 1.52
CA LEU A 137 2.50 5.06 1.85
C LEU A 137 2.65 5.85 3.15
N THR A 138 3.65 5.57 3.96
CA THR A 138 3.86 6.30 5.22
C THR A 138 4.21 7.76 5.01
N VAL A 139 4.79 8.12 3.86
CA VAL A 139 5.09 9.52 3.50
C VAL A 139 3.83 10.39 3.32
N LEU A 140 2.65 9.78 3.23
CA LEU A 140 1.39 10.51 3.10
C LEU A 140 1.06 11.38 4.32
N ASP A 141 1.63 11.12 5.50
CA ASP A 141 1.44 11.97 6.67
C ASP A 141 2.10 13.35 6.53
N GLU A 142 3.10 13.49 5.65
CA GLU A 142 3.72 14.77 5.32
C GLU A 142 2.82 15.64 4.43
N THR A 143 1.97 15.03 3.60
CA THR A 143 1.16 15.71 2.60
C THR A 143 -0.33 15.80 2.94
N LEU A 144 -0.87 14.81 3.63
CA LEU A 144 -2.29 14.74 4.00
C LEU A 144 -2.48 15.13 5.46
N LYS A 145 -2.92 16.38 5.69
CA LYS A 145 -3.25 16.85 7.03
C LYS A 145 -4.36 16.00 7.64
N GLY A 146 -4.13 15.48 8.84
CA GLY A 146 -5.09 14.58 9.52
C GLY A 146 -4.85 13.10 9.30
N LEU A 147 -3.90 12.71 8.45
CA LEU A 147 -3.36 11.36 8.43
C LEU A 147 -2.22 11.25 9.45
N LYS A 148 -2.20 10.16 10.22
CA LYS A 148 -1.11 9.83 11.15
C LYS A 148 -0.68 8.38 10.98
N ASN A 149 0.62 8.18 10.98
CA ASN A 149 1.21 6.85 11.00
C ASN A 149 1.20 6.30 12.43
N ILE A 150 0.82 5.03 12.55
CA ILE A 150 1.03 4.21 13.75
C ILE A 150 1.55 2.84 13.33
N HIS A 151 2.27 2.19 14.21
CA HIS A 151 2.79 0.85 13.94
C HIS A 151 2.70 -0.07 15.15
N VAL A 152 2.79 -1.37 14.92
CA VAL A 152 2.91 -2.33 16.01
C VAL A 152 4.37 -2.44 16.44
N GLY A 153 4.63 -2.13 17.70
CA GLY A 153 5.96 -2.19 18.27
C GLY A 153 6.57 -3.60 18.22
N ALA A 154 7.84 -3.67 17.87
CA ALA A 154 8.64 -4.88 17.93
C ALA A 154 9.98 -4.56 18.61
N VAL A 155 10.53 -5.52 19.34
CA VAL A 155 11.86 -5.42 19.94
C VAL A 155 12.69 -6.62 19.53
N GLU A 156 13.95 -6.37 19.25
CA GLU A 156 14.92 -7.42 19.03
C GLU A 156 15.58 -7.78 20.37
N LYS A 157 15.45 -9.04 20.76
CA LYS A 157 16.03 -9.58 21.97
C LYS A 157 16.75 -10.89 21.66
N ASP A 158 18.01 -10.99 21.98
CA ASP A 158 18.86 -12.18 21.77
C ASP A 158 18.88 -12.66 20.30
N GLY A 159 18.78 -11.72 19.32
CA GLY A 159 18.73 -12.02 17.87
C GLY A 159 17.38 -12.58 17.41
N GLU A 160 16.37 -12.47 18.26
CA GLU A 160 14.97 -12.81 17.93
C GLU A 160 14.08 -11.55 18.02
N VAL A 161 13.12 -11.44 17.10
CA VAL A 161 12.13 -10.37 17.11
C VAL A 161 10.91 -10.80 17.94
N VAL A 162 10.59 -10.00 18.94
CA VAL A 162 9.41 -10.16 19.77
C VAL A 162 8.43 -9.05 19.46
N PHE A 163 7.23 -9.40 18.98
CA PHE A 163 6.17 -8.43 18.76
C PHE A 163 5.52 -8.06 20.09
N LEU A 164 5.50 -6.77 20.37
CA LEU A 164 4.94 -6.25 21.61
C LEU A 164 3.40 -6.24 21.60
N HIS A 165 2.76 -6.39 20.43
CA HIS A 165 1.32 -6.21 20.23
C HIS A 165 0.80 -4.89 20.79
N LYS A 166 1.67 -3.89 20.86
CA LYS A 166 1.41 -2.54 21.35
C LYS A 166 1.50 -1.57 20.19
N MET A 167 0.47 -0.75 20.01
CA MET A 167 0.49 0.32 18.99
C MET A 167 1.35 1.47 19.47
N MET A 168 2.19 1.96 18.59
CA MET A 168 3.13 3.06 18.79
C MET A 168 2.92 4.12 17.71
N GLU A 169 3.24 5.38 18.01
CA GLU A 169 3.16 6.48 17.04
C GLU A 169 4.32 6.40 16.03
N GLY A 170 4.07 6.90 14.82
CA GLY A 170 5.02 6.91 13.72
C GLY A 170 4.97 5.65 12.84
N PRO A 171 5.69 5.64 11.71
CA PRO A 171 5.80 4.49 10.82
C PRO A 171 6.65 3.37 11.45
N ALA A 172 6.52 2.14 10.94
CA ALA A 172 7.42 1.05 11.30
C ALA A 172 8.80 1.27 10.65
N ASP A 173 9.87 1.12 11.43
CA ASP A 173 11.26 1.35 10.95
C ASP A 173 11.76 0.28 9.97
N LYS A 174 11.23 -0.95 10.05
CA LYS A 174 11.72 -2.11 9.28
C LYS A 174 10.60 -3.09 8.94
N SER A 175 10.77 -3.84 7.85
CA SER A 175 10.02 -5.06 7.60
C SER A 175 10.63 -6.22 8.40
N TYR A 176 9.77 -7.08 8.95
CA TYR A 176 10.21 -8.23 9.76
C TYR A 176 9.92 -9.57 9.06
N GLY A 177 9.73 -9.58 7.75
CA GLY A 177 9.35 -10.79 6.98
C GLY A 177 10.33 -11.95 7.15
N ILE A 178 11.64 -11.69 7.08
CA ILE A 178 12.69 -12.71 7.26
C ILE A 178 12.69 -13.25 8.71
N HIS A 179 12.43 -12.39 9.70
CA HIS A 179 12.33 -12.82 11.09
C HIS A 179 11.12 -13.72 11.33
N VAL A 180 9.97 -13.40 10.73
CA VAL A 180 8.77 -14.25 10.78
C VAL A 180 9.05 -15.59 10.12
N ALA A 181 9.75 -15.63 8.99
CA ALA A 181 10.18 -16.85 8.32
C ALA A 181 11.12 -17.71 9.20
N LYS A 182 12.03 -17.07 9.96
CA LYS A 182 12.88 -17.74 10.96
C LYS A 182 12.06 -18.36 12.07
N ILE A 183 11.08 -17.64 12.64
CA ILE A 183 10.17 -18.15 13.65
C ILE A 183 9.35 -19.33 13.13
N ALA A 184 8.97 -19.31 11.84
CA ALA A 184 8.28 -20.41 11.16
C ALA A 184 9.17 -21.63 10.89
N GLY A 185 10.47 -21.56 11.22
CA GLY A 185 11.42 -22.67 11.10
C GLY A 185 11.97 -22.91 9.70
N LEU A 186 12.01 -21.87 8.84
CA LEU A 186 12.64 -22.00 7.51
C LEU A 186 14.15 -22.28 7.66
N PRO A 187 14.75 -23.07 6.72
CA PRO A 187 16.18 -23.42 6.77
C PRO A 187 17.10 -22.19 6.77
N SER A 188 18.15 -22.18 7.62
CA SER A 188 19.10 -21.08 7.74
C SER A 188 19.73 -20.63 6.41
N PRO A 189 20.19 -21.52 5.50
CA PRO A 189 20.76 -21.11 4.22
C PRO A 189 19.76 -20.32 3.34
N LEU A 190 18.46 -20.65 3.42
CA LEU A 190 17.42 -19.92 2.70
C LEU A 190 17.26 -18.51 3.29
N LEU A 191 17.24 -18.39 4.62
CA LEU A 191 17.10 -17.10 5.32
C LEU A 191 18.29 -16.18 5.03
N GLU A 192 19.52 -16.72 5.03
CA GLU A 192 20.73 -15.96 4.68
C GLU A 192 20.66 -15.44 3.23
N ARG A 193 20.21 -16.28 2.30
CA ARG A 193 20.03 -15.86 0.91
C ARG A 193 18.94 -14.80 0.78
N ALA A 194 17.82 -14.96 1.48
CA ALA A 194 16.73 -13.97 1.49
C ALA A 194 17.22 -12.61 2.05
N ALA A 195 18.00 -12.60 3.12
CA ALA A 195 18.58 -11.38 3.68
C ALA A 195 19.51 -10.68 2.68
N THR A 196 20.34 -11.45 1.95
CA THR A 196 21.21 -10.90 0.91
C THR A 196 20.42 -10.26 -0.23
N ILE A 197 19.34 -10.89 -0.67
CA ILE A 197 18.46 -10.36 -1.73
C ILE A 197 17.75 -9.09 -1.25
N LEU A 198 17.21 -9.12 -0.01
CA LEU A 198 16.53 -7.95 0.56
C LEU A 198 17.46 -6.74 0.62
N SER A 199 18.69 -6.92 1.11
CA SER A 199 19.68 -5.83 1.18
C SER A 199 20.03 -5.27 -0.22
N ALA A 200 20.03 -6.10 -1.26
CA ALA A 200 20.27 -5.63 -2.61
C ALA A 200 19.09 -4.80 -3.15
N LEU A 201 17.85 -5.24 -2.90
CA LEU A 201 16.64 -4.51 -3.30
C LEU A 201 16.52 -3.16 -2.57
N GLU A 202 16.78 -3.13 -1.27
CA GLU A 202 16.78 -1.88 -0.47
C GLU A 202 17.87 -0.90 -0.93
N ALA A 203 19.01 -1.40 -1.40
CA ALA A 203 20.08 -0.55 -1.94
C ALA A 203 19.72 0.06 -3.31
N GLU A 204 18.93 -0.64 -4.13
CA GLU A 204 18.43 -0.12 -5.40
C GLU A 204 17.38 0.98 -5.19
N GLU A 205 16.50 0.85 -4.19
CA GLU A 205 15.52 1.88 -3.85
C GLU A 205 16.15 3.17 -3.33
N THR A 206 17.27 3.09 -2.61
CA THR A 206 17.95 4.27 -2.05
C THR A 206 18.65 5.15 -3.13
N THR A 207 18.76 4.66 -4.36
CA THR A 207 19.35 5.40 -5.50
C THR A 207 18.36 6.28 -6.27
N ILE A 208 17.09 6.31 -5.90
CA ILE A 208 16.11 7.21 -6.50
C ILE A 208 16.07 8.52 -5.70
N PRO A 209 16.46 9.66 -6.28
CA PRO A 209 16.45 10.94 -5.56
C PRO A 209 15.01 11.34 -5.20
N SER A 210 14.75 11.51 -3.92
CA SER A 210 13.53 12.17 -3.42
C SER A 210 13.60 13.66 -3.74
N SER A 211 13.17 14.07 -4.92
CA SER A 211 12.99 15.47 -5.26
C SER A 211 11.68 15.68 -5.99
N VAL A 212 10.60 15.75 -5.22
CA VAL A 212 9.39 16.43 -5.68
C VAL A 212 9.27 17.73 -4.89
N HIS A 213 9.86 18.78 -5.40
CA HIS A 213 9.55 20.15 -4.99
C HIS A 213 8.19 20.52 -5.59
N HIS A 214 7.25 20.87 -4.73
CA HIS A 214 6.07 21.61 -5.16
C HIS A 214 6.50 23.03 -5.58
N GLU A 215 6.42 23.33 -6.86
CA GLU A 215 6.35 24.70 -7.33
C GLU A 215 4.89 25.10 -7.57
N GLU A 216 4.57 26.29 -7.11
CA GLU A 216 3.26 26.94 -7.25
C GLU A 216 2.89 27.07 -8.74
N VAL A 217 1.62 26.78 -9.04
CA VAL A 217 1.04 26.89 -10.38
C VAL A 217 0.97 28.35 -10.79
N SER A 218 1.85 28.77 -11.68
CA SER A 218 1.62 29.90 -12.58
C SER A 218 1.46 29.37 -13.99
N GLU A 219 0.34 29.71 -14.61
CA GLU A 219 -0.03 29.36 -15.97
C GLU A 219 1.05 29.79 -16.96
N VAL A 220 1.65 28.86 -17.71
CA VAL A 220 2.11 29.06 -19.10
C VAL A 220 2.42 27.70 -19.75
N HIS A 221 1.75 27.43 -20.87
CA HIS A 221 2.07 26.56 -22.04
C HIS A 221 2.83 25.23 -21.85
N GLU A 222 2.12 24.19 -22.23
CA GLU A 222 2.47 22.89 -22.81
C GLU A 222 3.96 22.66 -23.15
N GLU A 223 4.58 21.79 -22.36
CA GLU A 223 5.43 20.68 -22.82
C GLU A 223 5.45 19.63 -21.71
N THR A 224 4.78 18.53 -21.97
CA THR A 224 4.66 17.39 -21.05
C THR A 224 5.97 16.63 -20.99
N GLU A 225 6.81 16.89 -20.01
CA GLU A 225 7.83 15.92 -19.59
C GLU A 225 7.22 14.93 -18.61
N GLN A 226 6.80 13.79 -19.13
CA GLN A 226 6.48 12.61 -18.34
C GLN A 226 7.77 12.08 -17.70
N LEU A 227 7.89 12.17 -16.37
CA LEU A 227 8.92 11.46 -15.63
C LEU A 227 8.70 9.95 -15.81
N SER A 228 9.54 9.32 -16.63
CA SER A 228 9.48 7.92 -16.91
C SER A 228 10.15 7.14 -15.78
N LEU A 229 9.36 6.34 -15.07
CA LEU A 229 9.79 5.32 -14.12
C LEU A 229 10.37 4.08 -14.82
N PHE A 230 10.62 4.17 -16.13
CA PHE A 230 11.18 3.10 -16.93
C PHE A 230 12.60 3.51 -17.35
N LYS A 231 13.51 2.53 -17.31
CA LYS A 231 14.84 2.61 -17.90
C LYS A 231 14.76 3.41 -19.21
N GLU A 232 15.44 4.53 -19.29
CA GLU A 232 15.48 5.33 -20.52
C GLU A 232 15.89 4.41 -21.66
N VAL A 233 14.95 4.20 -22.58
CA VAL A 233 15.25 3.50 -23.83
C VAL A 233 16.27 4.38 -24.55
N SER A 234 17.43 3.83 -24.86
CA SER A 234 18.48 4.61 -25.50
C SER A 234 17.98 5.21 -26.81
N THR A 235 18.56 6.35 -27.20
CA THR A 235 18.21 6.98 -28.50
C THR A 235 18.36 6.02 -29.66
N GLU A 236 19.23 5.04 -29.55
CA GLU A 236 19.44 3.98 -30.54
C GLU A 236 18.28 2.98 -30.55
N GLU A 237 17.79 2.53 -29.39
CA GLU A 237 16.62 1.65 -29.28
C GLU A 237 15.33 2.33 -29.79
N LEU A 238 15.14 3.63 -29.52
CA LEU A 238 14.03 4.40 -30.08
C LEU A 238 14.10 4.49 -31.61
N SER A 239 15.30 4.64 -32.19
CA SER A 239 15.49 4.67 -33.62
C SER A 239 15.19 3.32 -34.29
N VAL A 240 15.48 2.23 -33.61
CA VAL A 240 15.14 0.85 -34.04
C VAL A 240 13.63 0.64 -34.06
N ILE A 241 12.94 1.06 -33.00
CA ILE A 241 11.48 0.97 -32.88
C ILE A 241 10.79 1.81 -33.96
N ASP A 242 11.26 3.03 -34.22
CA ASP A 242 10.70 3.89 -35.24
C ASP A 242 10.91 3.34 -36.65
N THR A 243 12.08 2.74 -36.92
CA THR A 243 12.36 2.06 -38.18
C THR A 243 11.42 0.86 -38.38
N LEU A 244 11.22 0.02 -37.34
CA LEU A 244 10.31 -1.11 -37.40
C LEU A 244 8.85 -0.69 -37.66
N LYS A 245 8.40 0.41 -37.03
CA LYS A 245 7.04 0.94 -37.25
C LYS A 245 6.80 1.47 -38.66
N LYS A 246 7.83 1.99 -39.33
CA LYS A 246 7.76 2.56 -40.70
C LYS A 246 7.93 1.51 -41.80
N MET A 247 8.33 0.29 -41.45
CA MET A 247 8.50 -0.80 -42.43
C MET A 247 7.17 -1.30 -42.97
N ASN A 248 7.04 -1.33 -44.31
CA ASN A 248 5.91 -1.99 -44.95
C ASN A 248 6.28 -3.44 -45.33
N LEU A 249 5.95 -4.37 -44.45
CA LEU A 249 6.29 -5.81 -44.59
C LEU A 249 5.66 -6.46 -45.82
N LEU A 250 4.58 -5.90 -46.38
CA LEU A 250 3.87 -6.46 -47.52
C LEU A 250 4.54 -6.11 -48.87
N GLU A 251 5.41 -5.11 -48.88
CA GLU A 251 6.14 -4.69 -50.08
C GLU A 251 7.61 -5.16 -50.07
N MET A 252 8.05 -5.85 -49.03
CA MET A 252 9.42 -6.34 -48.90
C MET A 252 9.54 -7.81 -49.33
N THR A 253 10.67 -8.13 -50.00
CA THR A 253 11.00 -9.55 -50.22
C THR A 253 11.50 -10.18 -48.91
N PRO A 254 11.38 -11.55 -48.76
CA PRO A 254 11.89 -12.24 -47.56
C PRO A 254 13.39 -11.97 -47.29
N LEU A 255 14.18 -11.77 -48.33
CA LEU A 255 15.60 -11.48 -48.23
C LEU A 255 15.86 -10.05 -47.72
N ASP A 256 15.07 -9.08 -48.19
CA ASP A 256 15.17 -7.70 -47.72
C ASP A 256 14.76 -7.58 -46.26
N ALA A 257 13.69 -8.29 -45.83
CA ALA A 257 13.26 -8.35 -44.44
C ALA A 257 14.33 -8.94 -43.51
N LEU A 258 15.01 -10.01 -43.93
CA LEU A 258 16.10 -10.65 -43.20
C LEU A 258 17.33 -9.73 -43.07
N ASN A 259 17.70 -9.05 -44.14
CA ASN A 259 18.79 -8.08 -44.14
C ASN A 259 18.49 -6.88 -43.23
N MET A 260 17.27 -6.36 -43.24
CA MET A 260 16.87 -5.29 -42.40
C MET A 260 16.86 -5.67 -40.91
N LEU A 261 16.32 -6.84 -40.57
CA LEU A 261 16.38 -7.36 -39.20
C LEU A 261 17.81 -7.52 -38.70
N HIS A 262 18.73 -8.05 -39.54
CA HIS A 262 20.13 -8.14 -39.19
C HIS A 262 20.80 -6.79 -38.97
N GLN A 263 20.45 -5.77 -39.76
CA GLN A 263 20.94 -4.39 -39.56
C GLN A 263 20.41 -3.79 -38.26
N LEU A 264 19.14 -4.00 -37.92
CA LEU A 264 18.54 -3.54 -36.68
C LEU A 264 19.14 -4.22 -35.44
N GLN A 265 19.42 -5.54 -35.54
CA GLN A 265 20.08 -6.30 -34.48
C GLN A 265 21.50 -5.80 -34.16
N LYS A 266 22.20 -5.22 -35.12
CA LYS A 266 23.55 -4.64 -34.92
C LYS A 266 23.53 -3.25 -34.27
N ARG A 267 22.36 -2.62 -34.16
CA ARG A 267 22.17 -1.29 -33.58
C ARG A 267 21.68 -1.33 -32.14
N ILE A 268 21.30 -2.49 -31.65
CA ILE A 268 20.98 -2.80 -30.24
C ILE A 268 22.22 -3.42 -29.58
#